data_1b955a73da785a22a68ebf99a131a934
#
_entry.id   1b955a73da785a22a68ebf99a131a934
#
_cell.length_a   1.000
_cell.length_b   1.000
_cell.length_c   1.000
_cell.angle_alpha   90.00
_cell.angle_beta   90.00
_cell.angle_gamma   90.00
#
_symmetry.space_group_name_H-M   'P 1'
#
loop_
_entity.id
_entity.type
_entity.pdbx_description
1 polymer ?
#
loop_
_entity_poly.entity_id
_entity_poly.type
_entity_poly.pdbx_seq_one_letter_code
_entity_poly.pdbx_strand_id
1 'polypeptide(L)'
;MAVLVLAGCTSTDGGGRGEGTRAEGDRPAGSGPYWVNPRTSAARQVTAYVRDGERENADLIRRIAGRPVGEWIVPEDPEASVAGVTGAAEKAGRQAVLVLYNIPHRDCGQFSKGGAADGDAYREWLEGVARGIGDRRATVVLEPDALLHLVDGCTPEEFHEERYDLLKGAVERLKRQPGARVYVDAGNAGWQTPDALREPLRRAGVEEADGFAVNVSNFQTTEASTDFGRRLSAEVGGKPFVIDTSRNGNGPYDGGDPALDWCNPPGRALGEPPTTDTGDPLVDAYLWVKRPGESDGDCRGGPKAGEWWPRYALELARASD
;
A
#
# COMPACT_ATOMS: atom_id res chain seq x y z
N MET A 1 82.56 -7.46 10.78
CA MET A 1 81.16 -7.84 10.44
C MET A 1 80.25 -6.70 10.89
N ALA A 2 79.93 -5.86 9.96
CA ALA A 2 79.03 -4.68 10.18
C ALA A 2 77.64 -5.01 9.64
N VAL A 3 76.64 -4.86 10.47
CA VAL A 3 75.22 -4.95 10.06
C VAL A 3 74.63 -3.55 10.07
N LEU A 4 74.29 -3.07 8.87
CA LEU A 4 73.56 -1.84 8.67
C LEU A 4 72.07 -2.05 8.99
N VAL A 5 71.48 -1.19 9.82
CA VAL A 5 70.03 -1.11 10.05
C VAL A 5 69.54 0.15 9.32
N LEU A 6 68.73 -0.05 8.33
CA LEU A 6 67.99 1.02 7.63
C LEU A 6 66.66 1.30 8.33
N ALA A 7 66.52 2.52 8.82
CA ALA A 7 65.24 3.03 9.33
C ALA A 7 64.38 3.56 8.17
N GLY A 8 63.19 2.98 7.96
CA GLY A 8 62.18 3.49 7.01
C GLY A 8 61.15 4.32 7.73
N CYS A 9 61.03 5.58 7.33
CA CYS A 9 59.92 6.46 7.73
C CYS A 9 58.64 6.08 6.96
N THR A 10 57.59 5.71 7.67
CA THR A 10 56.29 5.58 7.09
C THR A 10 55.47 6.85 7.39
N SER A 11 55.14 7.58 6.34
CA SER A 11 54.16 8.67 6.39
C SER A 11 52.75 8.11 6.42
N THR A 12 52.00 8.42 7.46
CA THR A 12 50.55 8.10 7.55
C THR A 12 49.79 9.20 6.88
N ASP A 13 49.29 8.87 5.70
CA ASP A 13 48.31 9.75 4.97
C ASP A 13 46.91 9.35 5.40
N GLY A 14 46.24 10.20 6.17
CA GLY A 14 44.89 10.06 6.65
C GLY A 14 43.87 10.46 5.59
N GLY A 15 43.55 9.54 4.69
CA GLY A 15 42.42 9.71 3.76
C GLY A 15 41.10 9.31 4.42
N GLY A 16 40.37 10.28 4.98
CA GLY A 16 38.99 10.09 5.38
C GLY A 16 38.12 9.84 4.14
N ARG A 17 37.67 8.58 3.97
CA ARG A 17 36.59 8.28 3.04
C ARG A 17 35.28 8.74 3.68
N GLY A 18 34.73 9.84 3.18
CA GLY A 18 33.33 10.20 3.40
C GLY A 18 32.46 9.11 2.78
N GLU A 19 31.77 8.35 3.59
CA GLU A 19 30.65 7.54 3.16
C GLU A 19 29.57 8.51 2.68
N GLY A 20 29.51 8.73 1.37
CA GLY A 20 28.40 9.38 0.73
C GLY A 20 27.17 8.50 0.88
N THR A 21 26.20 8.96 1.66
CA THR A 21 24.86 8.42 1.65
C THR A 21 24.33 8.52 0.23
N ARG A 22 24.25 7.38 -0.46
CA ARG A 22 23.57 7.30 -1.75
C ARG A 22 22.11 7.71 -1.52
N ALA A 23 21.65 8.70 -2.24
CA ALA A 23 20.26 9.08 -2.26
C ALA A 23 19.40 7.85 -2.66
N GLU A 24 18.36 7.58 -1.92
CA GLU A 24 17.47 6.39 -2.00
C GLU A 24 16.73 6.26 -3.34
N GLY A 25 16.80 7.30 -4.21
CA GLY A 25 16.17 7.32 -5.53
C GLY A 25 16.77 6.40 -6.58
N ASP A 26 17.91 5.77 -6.34
CA ASP A 26 18.72 5.09 -7.37
C ASP A 26 18.67 3.55 -7.32
N ARG A 27 17.75 2.95 -6.55
CA ARG A 27 17.57 1.49 -6.58
C ARG A 27 16.89 1.06 -7.89
N PRO A 28 17.45 0.06 -8.60
CA PRO A 28 16.82 -0.46 -9.81
C PRO A 28 15.36 -0.88 -9.55
N ALA A 29 14.46 -0.55 -10.47
CA ALA A 29 13.11 -1.03 -10.43
C ALA A 29 13.08 -2.55 -10.21
N GLY A 30 12.30 -3.04 -9.23
CA GLY A 30 12.19 -4.46 -8.92
C GLY A 30 13.28 -5.05 -8.01
N SER A 31 14.14 -4.26 -7.36
CA SER A 31 15.15 -4.79 -6.41
C SER A 31 14.58 -5.20 -5.04
N GLY A 32 13.37 -4.76 -4.67
CA GLY A 32 12.70 -5.07 -3.40
C GLY A 32 12.03 -6.45 -3.34
N PRO A 33 11.42 -6.81 -2.19
CA PRO A 33 10.78 -8.13 -2.00
C PRO A 33 9.46 -8.29 -2.77
N TYR A 34 8.85 -7.21 -3.23
CA TYR A 34 7.54 -7.21 -3.85
C TYR A 34 7.61 -7.38 -5.38
N TRP A 35 6.59 -8.04 -5.93
CA TRP A 35 6.46 -8.31 -7.35
C TRP A 35 5.90 -7.12 -8.12
N VAL A 36 6.57 -6.78 -9.22
CA VAL A 36 6.09 -5.77 -10.19
C VAL A 36 5.26 -6.49 -11.25
N ASN A 37 3.97 -6.17 -11.30
CA ASN A 37 3.07 -6.75 -12.30
C ASN A 37 3.30 -6.09 -13.68
N PRO A 38 3.77 -6.83 -14.69
CA PRO A 38 4.02 -6.27 -16.02
C PRO A 38 2.73 -6.00 -16.83
N ARG A 39 1.56 -6.34 -16.29
CA ARG A 39 0.26 -6.21 -16.96
C ARG A 39 -0.63 -5.11 -16.39
N THR A 40 -0.08 -4.22 -15.54
CA THR A 40 -0.81 -3.08 -14.99
C THR A 40 -1.27 -2.10 -16.08
N SER A 41 -2.25 -1.26 -15.77
CA SER A 41 -2.68 -0.17 -16.67
C SER A 41 -1.54 0.78 -17.00
N ALA A 42 -0.66 1.07 -16.02
CA ALA A 42 0.55 1.85 -16.23
C ALA A 42 1.49 1.19 -17.25
N ALA A 43 1.73 -0.13 -17.15
CA ALA A 43 2.59 -0.85 -18.11
C ALA A 43 2.01 -0.83 -19.53
N ARG A 44 0.70 -1.00 -19.66
CA ARG A 44 0.02 -0.86 -20.97
C ARG A 44 0.11 0.56 -21.52
N GLN A 45 0.00 1.57 -20.66
CA GLN A 45 0.12 2.98 -21.07
C GLN A 45 1.53 3.30 -21.56
N VAL A 46 2.58 2.80 -20.90
CA VAL A 46 3.97 2.93 -21.38
C VAL A 46 4.09 2.37 -22.80
N THR A 47 3.54 1.17 -23.06
CA THR A 47 3.57 0.55 -24.39
C THR A 47 2.86 1.42 -25.43
N ALA A 48 1.70 2.01 -25.08
CA ALA A 48 0.97 2.91 -25.95
C ALA A 48 1.79 4.17 -26.29
N TYR A 49 2.34 4.86 -25.29
CA TYR A 49 3.15 6.05 -25.51
C TYR A 49 4.42 5.79 -26.34
N VAL A 50 5.09 4.65 -26.13
CA VAL A 50 6.25 4.26 -26.95
C VAL A 50 5.83 4.07 -28.41
N ARG A 51 4.73 3.36 -28.67
CA ARG A 51 4.20 3.15 -30.03
C ARG A 51 3.86 4.47 -30.71
N ASP A 52 3.26 5.42 -29.96
CA ASP A 52 2.78 6.70 -30.47
C ASP A 52 3.89 7.77 -30.53
N GLY A 53 5.14 7.42 -30.14
CA GLY A 53 6.30 8.32 -30.21
C GLY A 53 6.43 9.28 -29.02
N GLU A 54 5.56 9.19 -28.01
CA GLU A 54 5.51 10.05 -26.82
C GLU A 54 6.51 9.59 -25.75
N ARG A 55 7.80 9.65 -26.07
CA ARG A 55 8.87 9.07 -25.22
C ARG A 55 8.94 9.69 -23.84
N GLU A 56 8.79 11.01 -23.72
CA GLU A 56 8.80 11.71 -22.43
C GLU A 56 7.66 11.22 -21.52
N ASN A 57 6.44 11.13 -22.04
CA ASN A 57 5.31 10.58 -21.31
C ASN A 57 5.51 9.11 -20.93
N ALA A 58 6.12 8.31 -21.83
CA ALA A 58 6.47 6.93 -21.52
C ALA A 58 7.47 6.85 -20.35
N ASP A 59 8.49 7.72 -20.30
CA ASP A 59 9.50 7.74 -19.22
C ASP A 59 8.87 8.13 -17.89
N LEU A 60 7.97 9.10 -17.89
CA LEU A 60 7.21 9.47 -16.68
C LEU A 60 6.36 8.30 -16.16
N ILE A 61 5.59 7.64 -17.02
CA ILE A 61 4.74 6.52 -16.59
C ILE A 61 5.56 5.28 -16.18
N ARG A 62 6.79 5.11 -16.66
CA ARG A 62 7.71 4.05 -16.17
C ARG A 62 8.02 4.18 -14.68
N ARG A 63 7.98 5.40 -14.12
CA ARG A 63 8.13 5.62 -12.67
C ARG A 63 7.06 4.88 -11.87
N ILE A 64 5.85 4.75 -12.44
CA ILE A 64 4.73 3.99 -11.86
C ILE A 64 4.82 2.53 -12.27
N ALA A 65 4.93 2.24 -13.58
CA ALA A 65 4.90 0.89 -14.13
C ALA A 65 6.04 -0.01 -13.63
N GLY A 66 7.17 0.57 -13.24
CA GLY A 66 8.34 -0.13 -12.72
C GLY A 66 8.30 -0.43 -11.23
N ARG A 67 7.22 -0.11 -10.53
CA ARG A 67 7.08 -0.32 -9.09
C ARG A 67 6.00 -1.35 -8.77
N PRO A 68 6.14 -2.12 -7.67
CA PRO A 68 5.08 -2.98 -7.19
C PRO A 68 3.90 -2.13 -6.70
N VAL A 69 2.69 -2.56 -7.01
CA VAL A 69 1.45 -1.91 -6.57
C VAL A 69 0.49 -2.94 -5.98
N GLY A 70 -0.48 -2.50 -5.20
CA GLY A 70 -1.53 -3.37 -4.68
C GLY A 70 -2.35 -4.03 -5.79
N GLU A 71 -2.55 -5.33 -5.68
CA GLU A 71 -3.44 -6.09 -6.54
C GLU A 71 -4.79 -6.19 -5.86
N TRP A 72 -5.71 -5.32 -6.27
CA TRP A 72 -7.08 -5.27 -5.75
C TRP A 72 -7.86 -6.45 -6.29
N ILE A 73 -8.31 -7.33 -5.38
CA ILE A 73 -8.93 -8.61 -5.75
C ILE A 73 -10.39 -8.39 -6.07
N VAL A 74 -10.75 -8.75 -7.29
CA VAL A 74 -12.14 -8.66 -7.77
C VAL A 74 -13.04 -9.70 -7.11
N PRO A 75 -14.36 -9.45 -7.02
CA PRO A 75 -15.31 -10.40 -6.43
C PRO A 75 -15.41 -11.71 -7.21
N GLU A 76 -15.26 -11.65 -8.55
CA GLU A 76 -15.42 -12.80 -9.44
C GLU A 76 -14.16 -13.69 -9.42
N ASP A 77 -14.36 -15.00 -9.24
CA ASP A 77 -13.32 -16.03 -9.24
C ASP A 77 -12.06 -15.63 -8.42
N PRO A 78 -12.21 -15.38 -7.11
CA PRO A 78 -11.11 -14.90 -6.27
C PRO A 78 -9.96 -15.91 -6.19
N GLU A 79 -10.23 -17.22 -6.25
CA GLU A 79 -9.22 -18.26 -6.18
C GLU A 79 -8.27 -18.18 -7.39
N ALA A 80 -8.81 -18.17 -8.62
CA ALA A 80 -7.99 -18.10 -9.82
C ALA A 80 -7.26 -16.75 -9.93
N SER A 81 -7.93 -15.65 -9.58
CA SER A 81 -7.34 -14.30 -9.56
C SER A 81 -6.12 -14.24 -8.63
N VAL A 82 -6.27 -14.66 -7.38
CA VAL A 82 -5.20 -14.65 -6.37
C VAL A 82 -4.10 -15.64 -6.72
N ALA A 83 -4.45 -16.87 -7.16
CA ALA A 83 -3.46 -17.87 -7.57
C ALA A 83 -2.62 -17.39 -8.76
N GLY A 84 -3.24 -16.68 -9.71
CA GLY A 84 -2.54 -16.07 -10.83
C GLY A 84 -1.50 -15.04 -10.42
N VAL A 85 -1.87 -14.15 -9.50
CA VAL A 85 -1.00 -13.09 -8.98
C VAL A 85 0.12 -13.68 -8.10
N THR A 86 -0.24 -14.48 -7.09
CA THR A 86 0.74 -15.04 -6.15
C THR A 86 1.69 -16.03 -6.83
N GLY A 87 1.19 -16.82 -7.78
CA GLY A 87 2.02 -17.73 -8.58
C GLY A 87 2.98 -17.00 -9.53
N ALA A 88 2.59 -15.85 -10.08
CA ALA A 88 3.50 -15.02 -10.89
C ALA A 88 4.57 -14.37 -10.01
N ALA A 89 4.20 -13.89 -8.83
CA ALA A 89 5.13 -13.33 -7.85
C ALA A 89 6.15 -14.39 -7.38
N GLU A 90 5.68 -15.59 -7.04
CA GLU A 90 6.53 -16.72 -6.62
C GLU A 90 7.54 -17.10 -7.70
N LYS A 91 7.10 -17.22 -8.98
CA LYS A 91 8.00 -17.50 -10.11
C LYS A 91 9.09 -16.44 -10.29
N ALA A 92 8.80 -15.19 -9.89
CA ALA A 92 9.76 -14.10 -9.90
C ALA A 92 10.64 -14.07 -8.62
N GLY A 93 10.48 -15.00 -7.68
CA GLY A 93 11.16 -15.01 -6.39
C GLY A 93 10.73 -13.88 -5.46
N ARG A 94 9.53 -13.34 -5.66
CA ARG A 94 8.97 -12.17 -4.98
C ARG A 94 7.69 -12.55 -4.23
N GLN A 95 7.09 -11.57 -3.55
CA GLN A 95 5.76 -11.69 -2.94
C GLN A 95 4.79 -10.67 -3.53
N ALA A 96 3.51 -11.03 -3.57
CA ALA A 96 2.45 -10.15 -4.02
C ALA A 96 2.00 -9.23 -2.87
N VAL A 97 1.52 -8.03 -3.22
CA VAL A 97 0.71 -7.19 -2.33
C VAL A 97 -0.74 -7.33 -2.78
N LEU A 98 -1.58 -7.93 -1.97
CA LEU A 98 -3.00 -8.14 -2.22
C LEU A 98 -3.81 -7.12 -1.43
N VAL A 99 -4.85 -6.57 -2.04
CA VAL A 99 -5.81 -5.69 -1.36
C VAL A 99 -7.18 -6.34 -1.44
N LEU A 100 -7.71 -6.69 -0.29
CA LEU A 100 -9.03 -7.29 -0.15
C LEU A 100 -10.03 -6.18 0.15
N TYR A 101 -10.99 -5.95 -0.74
CA TYR A 101 -11.95 -4.87 -0.63
C TYR A 101 -13.32 -5.33 -1.09
N ASN A 102 -13.94 -6.20 -0.31
CA ASN A 102 -15.21 -6.84 -0.64
C ASN A 102 -16.18 -6.99 0.55
N ILE A 103 -15.93 -6.27 1.65
CA ILE A 103 -16.82 -6.27 2.82
C ILE A 103 -18.23 -5.82 2.41
N PRO A 104 -19.32 -6.43 2.93
CA PRO A 104 -20.69 -5.96 2.67
C PRO A 104 -20.88 -4.48 3.04
N HIS A 105 -21.69 -3.77 2.29
CA HIS A 105 -21.99 -2.34 2.50
C HIS A 105 -20.73 -1.44 2.51
N ARG A 106 -19.70 -1.79 1.72
CA ARG A 106 -18.47 -1.00 1.65
C ARG A 106 -18.72 0.40 1.11
N ASP A 107 -17.80 1.31 1.45
CA ASP A 107 -17.75 2.70 0.98
C ASP A 107 -19.04 3.49 1.24
N CYS A 108 -19.86 3.04 2.18
CA CYS A 108 -21.12 3.70 2.58
C CYS A 108 -22.00 4.15 1.40
N GLY A 109 -21.91 3.44 0.30
CA GLY A 109 -22.67 3.78 -0.91
C GLY A 109 -22.08 4.89 -1.77
N GLN A 110 -20.83 5.32 -1.53
CA GLN A 110 -20.13 6.36 -2.30
C GLN A 110 -19.57 5.83 -3.64
N PHE A 111 -18.42 6.35 -4.07
CA PHE A 111 -17.84 6.07 -5.41
C PHE A 111 -17.42 4.62 -5.63
N SER A 112 -17.02 3.91 -4.57
CA SER A 112 -16.61 2.50 -4.59
C SER A 112 -17.62 1.56 -3.94
N LYS A 113 -18.89 1.97 -3.88
CA LYS A 113 -19.99 1.18 -3.30
C LYS A 113 -20.04 -0.23 -3.86
N GLY A 114 -20.47 -1.19 -3.02
CA GLY A 114 -20.60 -2.59 -3.39
C GLY A 114 -20.19 -3.49 -2.24
N GLY A 115 -19.34 -4.45 -2.54
CA GLY A 115 -18.98 -5.53 -1.63
C GLY A 115 -19.77 -6.79 -1.89
N ALA A 116 -19.54 -7.82 -1.08
CA ALA A 116 -20.32 -9.04 -1.09
C ALA A 116 -21.79 -8.75 -0.72
N ALA A 117 -22.70 -9.59 -1.20
CA ALA A 117 -24.13 -9.39 -0.99
C ALA A 117 -24.53 -9.45 0.50
N ASP A 118 -23.81 -10.27 1.27
CA ASP A 118 -23.99 -10.50 2.70
C ASP A 118 -22.72 -11.12 3.32
N GLY A 119 -22.76 -11.40 4.62
CA GLY A 119 -21.62 -11.98 5.34
C GLY A 119 -21.26 -13.38 4.88
N ASP A 120 -22.22 -14.22 4.45
CA ASP A 120 -21.95 -15.57 3.98
C ASP A 120 -21.25 -15.55 2.61
N ALA A 121 -21.71 -14.70 1.70
CA ALA A 121 -21.05 -14.46 0.41
C ALA A 121 -19.62 -13.92 0.60
N TYR A 122 -19.40 -13.07 1.59
CA TYR A 122 -18.05 -12.58 1.93
C TYR A 122 -17.15 -13.71 2.42
N ARG A 123 -17.64 -14.56 3.32
CA ARG A 123 -16.87 -15.71 3.83
C ARG A 123 -16.53 -16.70 2.72
N GLU A 124 -17.45 -16.99 1.81
CA GLU A 124 -17.20 -17.85 0.65
C GLU A 124 -16.14 -17.27 -0.27
N TRP A 125 -16.24 -15.98 -0.58
CA TRP A 125 -15.24 -15.26 -1.36
C TRP A 125 -13.85 -15.30 -0.71
N LEU A 126 -13.78 -15.09 0.61
CA LEU A 126 -12.54 -15.14 1.39
C LEU A 126 -11.89 -16.53 1.38
N GLU A 127 -12.71 -17.59 1.41
CA GLU A 127 -12.22 -18.96 1.24
C GLU A 127 -11.54 -19.16 -0.10
N GLY A 128 -12.09 -18.60 -1.19
CA GLY A 128 -11.45 -18.58 -2.50
C GLY A 128 -10.13 -17.82 -2.48
N VAL A 129 -10.09 -16.64 -1.86
CA VAL A 129 -8.84 -15.87 -1.67
C VAL A 129 -7.78 -16.71 -0.95
N ALA A 130 -8.14 -17.31 0.17
CA ALA A 130 -7.21 -18.10 0.97
C ALA A 130 -6.68 -19.33 0.21
N ARG A 131 -7.53 -20.04 -0.54
CA ARG A 131 -7.07 -21.12 -1.43
C ARG A 131 -6.14 -20.61 -2.52
N GLY A 132 -6.45 -19.43 -3.08
CA GLY A 132 -5.61 -18.78 -4.10
C GLY A 132 -4.23 -18.35 -3.56
N ILE A 133 -4.11 -17.99 -2.28
CA ILE A 133 -2.81 -17.76 -1.65
C ILE A 133 -2.08 -19.10 -1.46
N GLY A 134 -2.73 -20.11 -0.93
CA GLY A 134 -2.12 -21.39 -0.56
C GLY A 134 -0.96 -21.14 0.41
N ASP A 135 0.20 -21.72 0.14
CA ASP A 135 1.42 -21.57 0.97
C ASP A 135 2.33 -20.43 0.48
N ARG A 136 1.90 -19.67 -0.54
CA ARG A 136 2.72 -18.63 -1.17
C ARG A 136 2.82 -17.38 -0.28
N ARG A 137 3.95 -16.69 -0.42
CA ARG A 137 4.15 -15.41 0.28
C ARG A 137 3.28 -14.32 -0.32
N ALA A 138 2.50 -13.66 0.55
CA ALA A 138 1.69 -12.50 0.20
C ALA A 138 1.60 -11.54 1.37
N THR A 139 1.64 -10.24 1.07
CA THR A 139 1.25 -9.16 2.00
C THR A 139 -0.18 -8.79 1.68
N VAL A 140 -1.06 -8.86 2.66
CA VAL A 140 -2.50 -8.62 2.51
C VAL A 140 -2.87 -7.35 3.26
N VAL A 141 -3.40 -6.36 2.57
CA VAL A 141 -4.10 -5.21 3.15
C VAL A 141 -5.58 -5.55 3.18
N LEU A 142 -6.14 -5.62 4.38
CA LEU A 142 -7.48 -6.12 4.62
C LEU A 142 -8.48 -4.99 4.76
N GLU A 143 -9.43 -4.96 3.86
CA GLU A 143 -10.66 -4.18 3.83
C GLU A 143 -10.45 -2.68 4.13
N PRO A 144 -9.80 -1.95 3.21
CA PRO A 144 -9.69 -0.50 3.31
C PRO A 144 -11.01 0.16 3.70
N ASP A 145 -10.94 1.17 4.58
CA ASP A 145 -12.05 1.99 5.09
C ASP A 145 -13.08 1.26 5.97
N ALA A 146 -13.14 -0.09 5.92
CA ALA A 146 -14.21 -0.86 6.56
C ALA A 146 -14.38 -0.57 8.06
N LEU A 147 -13.26 -0.45 8.78
CA LEU A 147 -13.24 -0.17 10.21
C LEU A 147 -13.56 1.30 10.50
N LEU A 148 -13.04 2.19 9.66
CA LEU A 148 -13.22 3.64 9.82
C LEU A 148 -14.69 4.03 9.68
N HIS A 149 -15.40 3.42 8.73
CA HIS A 149 -16.83 3.63 8.51
C HIS A 149 -17.73 3.12 9.64
N LEU A 150 -17.22 2.28 10.53
CA LEU A 150 -17.90 1.96 11.78
C LEU A 150 -17.73 3.11 12.80
N VAL A 151 -16.50 3.65 12.88
CA VAL A 151 -16.14 4.65 13.89
C VAL A 151 -16.73 6.03 13.57
N ASP A 152 -16.81 6.40 12.29
CA ASP A 152 -17.40 7.67 11.85
C ASP A 152 -18.94 7.63 11.74
N GLY A 153 -19.55 6.45 11.95
CA GLY A 153 -21.00 6.28 11.91
C GLY A 153 -21.60 6.20 10.52
N CYS A 154 -20.77 6.11 9.48
CA CYS A 154 -21.22 5.96 8.09
C CYS A 154 -21.90 4.59 7.86
N THR A 155 -21.39 3.51 8.48
CA THR A 155 -22.05 2.20 8.46
C THR A 155 -23.22 2.20 9.44
N PRO A 156 -24.45 1.81 9.02
CA PRO A 156 -25.58 1.68 9.94
C PRO A 156 -25.28 0.74 11.11
N GLU A 157 -25.75 1.11 12.30
CA GLU A 157 -25.45 0.41 13.56
C GLU A 157 -25.82 -1.09 13.53
N GLU A 158 -26.89 -1.43 12.82
CA GLU A 158 -27.35 -2.81 12.64
C GLU A 158 -26.33 -3.75 11.97
N PHE A 159 -25.35 -3.22 11.24
CA PHE A 159 -24.28 -3.98 10.57
C PHE A 159 -22.95 -3.98 11.33
N HIS A 160 -22.86 -3.29 12.48
CA HIS A 160 -21.59 -3.13 13.18
C HIS A 160 -21.03 -4.46 13.69
N GLU A 161 -21.86 -5.26 14.38
CA GLU A 161 -21.42 -6.55 14.93
C GLU A 161 -21.00 -7.51 13.81
N GLU A 162 -21.80 -7.63 12.75
CA GLU A 162 -21.44 -8.47 11.61
C GLU A 162 -20.13 -8.04 10.99
N ARG A 163 -19.89 -6.73 10.81
CA ARG A 163 -18.65 -6.22 10.21
C ARG A 163 -17.42 -6.54 11.05
N TYR A 164 -17.50 -6.40 12.37
CA TYR A 164 -16.41 -6.83 13.26
C TYR A 164 -16.16 -8.34 13.16
N ASP A 165 -17.21 -9.15 13.16
CA ASP A 165 -17.10 -10.60 13.02
C ASP A 165 -16.47 -11.01 11.68
N LEU A 166 -16.84 -10.33 10.60
CA LEU A 166 -16.26 -10.56 9.27
C LEU A 166 -14.78 -10.20 9.21
N LEU A 167 -14.38 -9.03 9.75
CA LEU A 167 -12.98 -8.60 9.78
C LEU A 167 -12.13 -9.55 10.63
N LYS A 168 -12.58 -9.88 11.84
CA LYS A 168 -11.90 -10.84 12.72
C LYS A 168 -11.78 -12.20 12.07
N GLY A 169 -12.89 -12.73 11.54
CA GLY A 169 -12.91 -14.01 10.84
C GLY A 169 -11.98 -14.03 9.61
N ALA A 170 -11.85 -12.89 8.92
CA ALA A 170 -10.92 -12.75 7.80
C ALA A 170 -9.46 -12.83 8.25
N VAL A 171 -9.10 -12.14 9.34
CA VAL A 171 -7.76 -12.25 9.94
C VAL A 171 -7.48 -13.71 10.32
N GLU A 172 -8.34 -14.34 11.11
CA GLU A 172 -8.19 -15.73 11.56
C GLU A 172 -8.05 -16.70 10.39
N ARG A 173 -8.85 -16.50 9.33
CA ARG A 173 -8.81 -17.36 8.15
C ARG A 173 -7.51 -17.21 7.36
N LEU A 174 -7.10 -15.99 7.09
CA LEU A 174 -5.89 -15.69 6.32
C LEU A 174 -4.62 -16.10 7.07
N LYS A 175 -4.60 -15.98 8.39
CA LYS A 175 -3.46 -16.39 9.23
C LYS A 175 -3.22 -17.91 9.27
N ARG A 176 -4.14 -18.71 8.75
CA ARG A 176 -3.90 -20.15 8.51
C ARG A 176 -3.01 -20.40 7.28
N GLN A 177 -2.81 -19.39 6.43
CA GLN A 177 -1.91 -19.44 5.29
C GLN A 177 -0.49 -19.07 5.77
N PRO A 178 0.48 -20.01 5.75
CA PRO A 178 1.80 -19.80 6.41
C PRO A 178 2.64 -18.68 5.79
N GLY A 179 2.38 -18.36 4.50
CA GLY A 179 3.08 -17.30 3.77
C GLY A 179 2.38 -15.95 3.79
N ALA A 180 1.18 -15.84 4.40
CA ALA A 180 0.41 -14.60 4.41
C ALA A 180 0.80 -13.70 5.59
N ARG A 181 1.06 -12.43 5.30
CA ARG A 181 1.13 -11.35 6.28
C ARG A 181 -0.09 -10.45 6.13
N VAL A 182 -0.84 -10.27 7.20
CA VAL A 182 -2.15 -9.60 7.18
C VAL A 182 -2.10 -8.29 7.97
N TYR A 183 -2.48 -7.20 7.31
CA TYR A 183 -2.56 -5.86 7.89
C TYR A 183 -3.99 -5.33 7.75
N VAL A 184 -4.67 -5.13 8.87
CA VAL A 184 -6.03 -4.58 8.91
C VAL A 184 -5.95 -3.08 8.62
N ASP A 185 -6.79 -2.56 7.73
CA ASP A 185 -6.79 -1.12 7.48
C ASP A 185 -7.22 -0.33 8.72
N ALA A 186 -6.47 0.72 9.02
CA ALA A 186 -6.67 1.60 10.17
C ALA A 186 -6.83 3.09 9.77
N GLY A 187 -7.10 3.35 8.49
CA GLY A 187 -7.34 4.68 7.97
C GLY A 187 -6.09 5.57 7.94
N ASN A 188 -6.23 6.82 8.35
CA ASN A 188 -5.14 7.79 8.21
C ASN A 188 -5.19 8.88 9.29
N ALA A 189 -4.10 9.64 9.41
CA ALA A 189 -3.90 10.68 10.42
C ALA A 189 -4.90 11.87 10.34
N GLY A 190 -5.60 12.02 9.22
CA GLY A 190 -6.61 13.07 9.01
C GLY A 190 -8.05 12.61 9.26
N TRP A 191 -8.29 11.32 9.56
CA TRP A 191 -9.65 10.78 9.66
C TRP A 191 -10.07 10.55 11.13
N GLN A 192 -9.30 9.74 11.87
CA GLN A 192 -9.63 9.39 13.25
C GLN A 192 -8.41 9.51 14.17
N THR A 193 -8.67 9.59 15.49
CA THR A 193 -7.59 9.56 16.47
C THR A 193 -7.18 8.12 16.81
N PRO A 194 -5.92 7.87 17.22
CA PRO A 194 -5.47 6.55 17.66
C PRO A 194 -6.34 5.94 18.77
N ASP A 195 -6.72 6.74 19.76
CA ASP A 195 -7.55 6.30 20.88
C ASP A 195 -8.93 5.77 20.43
N ALA A 196 -9.54 6.44 19.42
CA ALA A 196 -10.83 6.03 18.89
C ALA A 196 -10.75 4.69 18.14
N LEU A 197 -9.57 4.33 17.61
CA LEU A 197 -9.36 3.11 16.83
C LEU A 197 -8.91 1.91 17.66
N ARG A 198 -8.48 2.10 18.91
CA ARG A 198 -7.99 1.02 19.76
C ARG A 198 -8.97 -0.15 19.87
N GLU A 199 -10.17 0.12 20.37
CA GLU A 199 -11.16 -0.94 20.57
C GLU A 199 -11.70 -1.49 19.25
N PRO A 200 -12.03 -0.67 18.23
CA PRO A 200 -12.36 -1.17 16.90
C PRO A 200 -11.33 -2.12 16.30
N LEU A 201 -10.05 -1.80 16.35
CA LEU A 201 -8.99 -2.68 15.83
C LEU A 201 -8.87 -3.98 16.61
N ARG A 202 -9.01 -3.95 17.94
CA ARG A 202 -9.02 -5.16 18.77
C ARG A 202 -10.20 -6.07 18.40
N ARG A 203 -11.37 -5.50 18.21
CA ARG A 203 -12.56 -6.26 17.76
C ARG A 203 -12.40 -6.84 16.36
N ALA A 204 -11.68 -6.13 15.47
CA ALA A 204 -11.35 -6.61 14.14
C ALA A 204 -10.22 -7.66 14.10
N GLY A 205 -9.65 -8.04 15.25
CA GLY A 205 -8.65 -9.12 15.33
C GLY A 205 -7.22 -8.67 15.05
N VAL A 206 -6.86 -7.39 15.29
CA VAL A 206 -5.49 -6.90 15.08
C VAL A 206 -4.45 -7.66 15.92
N GLU A 207 -4.85 -8.25 17.04
CA GLU A 207 -3.97 -9.03 17.91
C GLU A 207 -3.44 -10.29 17.23
N GLU A 208 -4.22 -10.93 16.36
CA GLU A 208 -3.85 -12.10 15.55
C GLU A 208 -3.23 -11.71 14.21
N ALA A 209 -3.50 -10.51 13.71
CA ALA A 209 -2.90 -9.98 12.48
C ALA A 209 -1.39 -9.73 12.65
N ASP A 210 -0.67 -9.57 11.55
CA ASP A 210 0.74 -9.15 11.58
C ASP A 210 0.88 -7.67 11.94
N GLY A 211 -0.17 -6.88 11.72
CA GLY A 211 -0.22 -5.47 12.04
C GLY A 211 -1.41 -4.77 11.43
N PHE A 212 -1.25 -3.49 11.13
CA PHE A 212 -2.29 -2.68 10.50
C PHE A 212 -1.72 -1.84 9.35
N ALA A 213 -2.59 -1.39 8.44
CA ALA A 213 -2.22 -0.51 7.33
C ALA A 213 -2.71 0.90 7.59
N VAL A 214 -1.94 1.91 7.22
CA VAL A 214 -2.32 3.31 7.33
C VAL A 214 -2.17 4.04 6.02
N ASN A 215 -2.96 5.09 5.84
CA ASN A 215 -2.94 5.98 4.68
C ASN A 215 -3.37 5.33 3.36
N VAL A 216 -4.08 4.19 3.42
CA VAL A 216 -4.53 3.51 2.20
C VAL A 216 -5.35 4.46 1.33
N SER A 217 -4.96 4.58 0.06
CA SER A 217 -5.58 5.47 -0.93
C SER A 217 -5.64 6.95 -0.53
N ASN A 218 -4.87 7.39 0.46
CA ASN A 218 -4.87 8.77 0.98
C ASN A 218 -3.54 9.49 0.70
N PHE A 219 -3.41 10.72 1.20
CA PHE A 219 -2.34 11.65 0.84
C PHE A 219 -1.57 12.19 2.06
N GLN A 220 -1.82 11.67 3.29
CA GLN A 220 -1.08 12.11 4.46
C GLN A 220 0.41 11.83 4.28
N THR A 221 1.26 12.80 4.66
CA THR A 221 2.72 12.63 4.50
C THR A 221 3.22 11.36 5.19
N THR A 222 4.35 10.84 4.74
CA THR A 222 4.99 9.68 5.37
C THR A 222 5.29 9.95 6.85
N GLU A 223 5.73 11.17 7.18
CA GLU A 223 5.97 11.61 8.56
C GLU A 223 4.68 11.57 9.41
N ALA A 224 3.60 12.22 8.94
CA ALA A 224 2.32 12.23 9.66
C ALA A 224 1.74 10.82 9.82
N SER A 225 1.87 9.98 8.80
CA SER A 225 1.43 8.58 8.82
C SER A 225 2.26 7.74 9.79
N THR A 226 3.57 7.98 9.87
CA THR A 226 4.47 7.31 10.82
C THR A 226 4.13 7.70 12.26
N ASP A 227 3.93 8.98 12.54
CA ASP A 227 3.58 9.47 13.87
C ASP A 227 2.21 8.96 14.33
N PHE A 228 1.23 8.93 13.42
CA PHE A 228 -0.07 8.33 13.68
C PHE A 228 0.05 6.83 13.96
N GLY A 229 0.75 6.09 13.10
CA GLY A 229 0.96 4.65 13.23
C GLY A 229 1.68 4.28 14.53
N ARG A 230 2.72 5.02 14.93
CA ARG A 230 3.43 4.80 16.20
C ARG A 230 2.52 4.96 17.41
N ARG A 231 1.69 6.01 17.43
CA ARG A 231 0.71 6.22 18.51
C ARG A 231 -0.33 5.11 18.54
N LEU A 232 -0.86 4.73 17.37
CA LEU A 232 -1.83 3.64 17.27
C LEU A 232 -1.20 2.29 17.64
N SER A 233 0.04 2.02 17.26
CA SER A 233 0.80 0.83 17.65
C SER A 233 0.88 0.68 19.17
N ALA A 234 1.14 1.77 19.90
CA ALA A 234 1.15 1.76 21.37
C ALA A 234 -0.21 1.37 21.97
N GLU A 235 -1.32 1.75 21.34
CA GLU A 235 -2.68 1.42 21.78
C GLU A 235 -3.07 -0.05 21.52
N VAL A 236 -2.42 -0.71 20.54
CA VAL A 236 -2.74 -2.08 20.09
C VAL A 236 -1.59 -3.07 20.35
N GLY A 237 -0.88 -2.89 21.46
CA GLY A 237 0.11 -3.85 21.94
C GLY A 237 1.44 -3.86 21.18
N GLY A 238 1.81 -2.74 20.57
CA GLY A 238 3.09 -2.61 19.84
C GLY A 238 3.09 -3.26 18.46
N LYS A 239 1.92 -3.47 17.86
CA LYS A 239 1.81 -4.05 16.52
C LYS A 239 2.49 -3.17 15.47
N PRO A 240 3.30 -3.75 14.57
CA PRO A 240 3.87 -2.99 13.46
C PRO A 240 2.81 -2.60 12.43
N PHE A 241 3.21 -1.74 11.51
CA PHE A 241 2.29 -1.28 10.47
C PHE A 241 2.98 -1.07 9.12
N VAL A 242 2.16 -0.96 8.08
CA VAL A 242 2.58 -0.58 6.73
C VAL A 242 1.93 0.75 6.35
N ILE A 243 2.60 1.53 5.50
CA ILE A 243 2.13 2.84 5.07
C ILE A 243 1.92 2.82 3.55
N ASP A 244 0.74 3.27 3.09
CA ASP A 244 0.54 3.57 1.67
C ASP A 244 1.19 4.90 1.33
N THR A 245 2.28 4.85 0.56
CA THR A 245 3.04 6.02 0.10
C THR A 245 2.80 6.33 -1.38
N SER A 246 1.80 5.71 -2.00
CA SER A 246 1.60 5.75 -3.46
C SER A 246 1.44 7.15 -4.03
N ARG A 247 0.83 8.08 -3.28
CA ARG A 247 0.43 9.41 -3.78
C ARG A 247 0.68 10.55 -2.78
N ASN A 248 1.47 10.32 -1.76
CA ASN A 248 1.60 11.24 -0.62
C ASN A 248 2.82 12.19 -0.67
N GLY A 249 3.56 12.24 -1.80
CA GLY A 249 4.80 13.02 -1.90
C GLY A 249 4.63 14.50 -1.60
N ASN A 250 3.48 15.10 -1.95
CA ASN A 250 3.16 16.50 -1.67
C ASN A 250 2.17 16.68 -0.50
N GLY A 251 1.92 15.61 0.29
CA GLY A 251 0.99 15.66 1.40
C GLY A 251 -0.48 15.83 0.99
N PRO A 252 -1.41 16.06 1.93
CA PRO A 252 -2.82 16.22 1.66
C PRO A 252 -3.13 17.51 0.90
N TYR A 253 -4.28 17.54 0.23
CA TYR A 253 -4.82 18.74 -0.43
C TYR A 253 -5.72 19.48 0.56
N ASP A 254 -5.62 20.81 0.58
CA ASP A 254 -6.38 21.69 1.47
C ASP A 254 -7.09 22.84 0.73
N GLY A 255 -7.23 22.71 -0.60
CA GLY A 255 -7.65 23.80 -1.47
C GLY A 255 -9.08 23.72 -1.96
N GLY A 256 -9.96 22.93 -1.34
CA GLY A 256 -11.31 22.71 -1.88
C GLY A 256 -12.38 22.45 -0.82
N ASP A 257 -13.33 21.61 -1.19
CA ASP A 257 -14.34 21.07 -0.27
C ASP A 257 -13.71 19.94 0.58
N PRO A 258 -13.61 20.09 1.91
CA PRO A 258 -13.02 19.07 2.77
C PRO A 258 -13.63 17.66 2.60
N ALA A 259 -14.91 17.59 2.22
CA ALA A 259 -15.57 16.31 1.96
C ALA A 259 -15.07 15.62 0.68
N LEU A 260 -14.36 16.35 -0.21
CA LEU A 260 -13.86 15.86 -1.49
C LEU A 260 -12.34 16.04 -1.65
N ASP A 261 -11.63 16.52 -0.63
CA ASP A 261 -10.19 16.78 -0.74
C ASP A 261 -9.36 15.50 -0.89
N TRP A 262 -9.93 14.36 -0.55
CA TRP A 262 -9.36 13.03 -0.80
C TRP A 262 -9.57 12.53 -2.23
N CYS A 263 -10.55 13.07 -2.97
CA CYS A 263 -10.98 12.53 -4.26
C CYS A 263 -10.26 13.23 -5.41
N ASN A 264 -9.34 12.54 -6.08
CA ASN A 264 -8.56 13.02 -7.23
C ASN A 264 -7.95 14.43 -7.03
N PRO A 265 -7.34 14.77 -5.88
CA PRO A 265 -6.85 16.12 -5.66
C PRO A 265 -5.71 16.47 -6.64
N PRO A 266 -5.69 17.72 -7.16
CA PRO A 266 -4.66 18.17 -8.06
C PRO A 266 -3.33 18.41 -7.34
N GLY A 267 -2.21 18.42 -8.09
CA GLY A 267 -0.90 18.78 -7.57
C GLY A 267 -0.30 17.77 -6.57
N ARG A 268 -0.82 16.53 -6.54
CA ARG A 268 -0.22 15.46 -5.73
C ARG A 268 0.97 14.86 -6.46
N ALA A 269 1.85 14.19 -5.70
CA ALA A 269 3.04 13.54 -6.19
C ALA A 269 3.10 12.09 -5.74
N LEU A 270 3.82 11.25 -6.47
CA LEU A 270 4.21 9.93 -5.98
C LEU A 270 5.03 10.13 -4.70
N GLY A 271 4.78 9.30 -3.72
CA GLY A 271 5.58 9.27 -2.51
C GLY A 271 6.73 8.27 -2.62
N GLU A 272 7.29 7.90 -1.48
CA GLU A 272 8.42 7.00 -1.41
C GLU A 272 8.12 5.65 -2.08
N PRO A 273 9.07 5.11 -2.86
CA PRO A 273 8.88 3.83 -3.52
C PRO A 273 8.67 2.69 -2.52
N PRO A 274 7.92 1.63 -2.90
CA PRO A 274 7.74 0.46 -2.04
C PRO A 274 9.07 -0.15 -1.58
N THR A 275 9.20 -0.30 -0.25
CA THR A 275 10.41 -0.84 0.39
C THR A 275 10.08 -1.45 1.75
N THR A 276 10.89 -2.40 2.21
CA THR A 276 10.92 -2.89 3.60
C THR A 276 12.07 -2.28 4.41
N ASP A 277 12.88 -1.43 3.78
CA ASP A 277 13.95 -0.66 4.43
C ASP A 277 13.42 0.73 4.74
N THR A 278 12.69 0.84 5.84
CA THR A 278 11.96 2.06 6.23
C THR A 278 12.72 2.90 7.25
N GLY A 279 13.77 2.33 7.84
CA GLY A 279 14.52 2.98 8.92
C GLY A 279 13.77 3.03 10.27
N ASP A 280 12.56 2.52 10.35
CA ASP A 280 11.73 2.48 11.57
C ASP A 280 11.33 1.03 11.89
N PRO A 281 11.65 0.50 13.07
CA PRO A 281 11.35 -0.89 13.42
C PRO A 281 9.86 -1.20 13.56
N LEU A 282 8.99 -0.20 13.69
CA LEU A 282 7.54 -0.37 13.71
C LEU A 282 6.91 -0.28 12.32
N VAL A 283 7.62 0.26 11.33
CA VAL A 283 7.12 0.36 9.95
C VAL A 283 7.68 -0.80 9.13
N ASP A 284 6.87 -1.83 8.94
CA ASP A 284 7.28 -3.04 8.21
C ASP A 284 7.54 -2.77 6.72
N ALA A 285 6.82 -1.84 6.13
CA ALA A 285 7.01 -1.46 4.74
C ALA A 285 6.33 -0.12 4.38
N TYR A 286 6.92 0.56 3.40
CA TYR A 286 6.21 1.48 2.52
C TYR A 286 5.67 0.68 1.34
N LEU A 287 4.41 0.88 1.03
CA LEU A 287 3.71 0.18 -0.06
C LEU A 287 3.02 1.20 -0.97
N TRP A 288 2.80 0.83 -2.21
CA TRP A 288 1.85 1.50 -3.09
C TRP A 288 0.57 0.67 -3.15
N VAL A 289 -0.27 0.82 -2.13
CA VAL A 289 -1.53 0.08 -2.01
C VAL A 289 -2.52 0.57 -3.06
N LYS A 290 -2.79 1.90 -3.09
CA LYS A 290 -3.47 2.50 -4.24
C LYS A 290 -2.56 2.44 -5.47
N ARG A 291 -3.14 2.19 -6.62
CA ARG A 291 -2.41 2.26 -7.89
C ARG A 291 -2.35 3.69 -8.38
N PRO A 292 -1.17 4.35 -8.39
CA PRO A 292 -1.05 5.72 -8.85
C PRO A 292 -1.55 5.87 -10.28
N GLY A 293 -2.43 6.86 -10.50
CA GLY A 293 -3.05 7.09 -11.81
C GLY A 293 -4.40 6.40 -12.03
N GLU A 294 -4.86 5.54 -11.11
CA GLU A 294 -6.26 5.12 -11.08
C GLU A 294 -7.11 6.14 -10.31
N SER A 295 -8.27 6.49 -10.87
CA SER A 295 -9.21 7.46 -10.30
C SER A 295 -9.76 6.99 -8.96
N ASP A 296 -10.10 7.95 -8.09
CA ASP A 296 -10.83 7.71 -6.84
C ASP A 296 -12.36 7.73 -7.05
N GLY A 297 -12.82 8.32 -8.16
CA GLY A 297 -14.23 8.47 -8.51
C GLY A 297 -14.42 9.51 -9.59
N ASP A 298 -15.67 9.76 -9.99
CA ASP A 298 -16.03 10.75 -11.02
C ASP A 298 -16.01 12.21 -10.52
N CYS A 299 -15.38 12.46 -9.38
CA CYS A 299 -15.07 13.79 -8.88
C CYS A 299 -13.98 14.49 -9.71
N ARG A 300 -13.97 15.83 -9.69
CA ARG A 300 -12.97 16.68 -10.35
C ARG A 300 -12.71 16.32 -11.82
N GLY A 301 -13.72 15.75 -12.51
CA GLY A 301 -13.63 15.33 -13.92
C GLY A 301 -12.85 14.05 -14.15
N GLY A 302 -12.60 13.26 -13.11
CA GLY A 302 -12.04 11.93 -13.22
C GLY A 302 -13.02 10.90 -13.79
N PRO A 303 -12.53 9.76 -14.30
CA PRO A 303 -13.36 8.62 -14.64
C PRO A 303 -13.85 7.92 -13.36
N LYS A 304 -14.59 6.81 -13.52
CA LYS A 304 -15.07 6.02 -12.36
C LYS A 304 -13.94 5.52 -11.50
N ALA A 305 -14.25 5.26 -10.23
CA ALA A 305 -13.28 4.70 -9.27
C ALA A 305 -12.59 3.44 -9.83
N GLY A 306 -11.26 3.39 -9.69
CA GLY A 306 -10.42 2.29 -10.19
C GLY A 306 -10.09 2.35 -11.69
N GLU A 307 -10.71 3.22 -12.48
CA GLU A 307 -10.36 3.38 -13.89
C GLU A 307 -9.04 4.15 -14.05
N TRP A 308 -8.23 3.68 -15.01
CA TRP A 308 -6.96 4.33 -15.34
C TRP A 308 -7.17 5.71 -15.97
N TRP A 309 -6.50 6.72 -15.41
CA TRP A 309 -6.56 8.11 -15.84
C TRP A 309 -5.17 8.63 -16.25
N PRO A 310 -4.79 8.53 -17.54
CA PRO A 310 -3.44 8.86 -17.99
C PRO A 310 -2.98 10.27 -17.62
N ARG A 311 -3.87 11.25 -17.68
CA ARG A 311 -3.57 12.64 -17.32
C ARG A 311 -3.15 12.75 -15.85
N TYR A 312 -3.93 12.16 -14.95
CA TYR A 312 -3.64 12.17 -13.51
C TYR A 312 -2.36 11.41 -13.18
N ALA A 313 -2.11 10.29 -13.85
CA ALA A 313 -0.87 9.54 -13.72
C ALA A 313 0.36 10.36 -14.12
N LEU A 314 0.28 11.11 -15.23
CA LEU A 314 1.34 12.02 -15.66
C LEU A 314 1.55 13.18 -14.68
N GLU A 315 0.47 13.74 -14.12
CA GLU A 315 0.55 14.80 -13.10
C GLU A 315 1.28 14.32 -11.86
N LEU A 316 0.92 13.14 -11.32
CA LEU A 316 1.60 12.52 -10.18
C LEU A 316 3.10 12.28 -10.46
N ALA A 317 3.41 11.71 -11.63
CA ALA A 317 4.79 11.38 -11.98
C ALA A 317 5.67 12.62 -12.21
N ARG A 318 5.13 13.70 -12.78
CA ARG A 318 5.86 14.98 -12.98
C ARG A 318 6.14 15.70 -11.68
N ALA A 319 5.20 15.66 -10.74
CA ALA A 319 5.34 16.34 -9.46
C ALA A 319 6.31 15.65 -8.48
N SER A 320 6.88 14.52 -8.89
CA SER A 320 7.77 13.67 -8.06
C SER A 320 9.26 13.87 -8.40
N ASP A 321 9.62 14.96 -9.06
CA ASP A 321 11.00 15.34 -9.42
C ASP A 321 11.71 16.07 -8.30
#